data_dcf5c59b707f18d898d7954dd64732cc
#
_entry.id   dcf5c59b707f18d898d7954dd64732cc
#
_cell.length_a   1.000
_cell.length_b   1.000
_cell.length_c   1.000
_cell.angle_alpha   90.00
_cell.angle_beta   90.00
_cell.angle_gamma   90.00
#
_symmetry.space_group_name_H-M   'P 1'
#
loop_
_entity.id
_entity.type
_entity.pdbx_description
1 polymer ?
#
loop_
_entity_poly.entity_id
_entity_poly.type
_entity_poly.pdbx_seq_one_letter_code
_entity_poly.pdbx_strand_id
1 'polypeptide(L)'
;MNDASHDVAHLGHVELLTPEFEKSLWFFTDLLAMREVARDGDSVFLHAWDDYEHHTIKLTAAPTSGVGKVALRASSEAALQRRVAAIEASGHGIGWHDGGPGLGSTYAFTDPDGHPMDIYYETEWHVPTEESRPALKNQASRFPGVGVNARRLDHVNFLAADVTLNGSFAAEALGGRATEQIRLNSGKLGAQWFTFTNKSYDLVYSEDWTGSNGRLHHIAFATDTREDILKAADIFLENGIHIESGPHKHAIQQTFFLYVYEPGGNRIEFCNSGARMILAPDWKTVEWTEADRAKGQAWGMKTIESFHTHGTPPVAVPAH
;
A
#
# COMPACT_ATOMS: atom_id res chain seq x y z
N MET A 1 21.31 -10.80 17.99
CA MET A 1 20.58 -10.15 16.89
C MET A 1 19.12 -10.44 17.15
N ASN A 2 18.33 -9.40 17.46
CA ASN A 2 16.87 -9.58 17.49
C ASN A 2 16.43 -9.83 16.04
N ASP A 3 15.93 -11.01 15.76
CA ASP A 3 15.36 -11.33 14.47
C ASP A 3 13.97 -10.66 14.38
N ALA A 4 13.96 -9.37 14.09
CA ALA A 4 12.75 -8.56 13.93
C ALA A 4 12.06 -8.81 12.58
N SER A 5 12.72 -9.53 11.68
CA SER A 5 12.13 -9.97 10.42
C SER A 5 10.99 -10.94 10.74
N HIS A 6 9.79 -10.65 10.21
CA HIS A 6 8.54 -11.37 10.45
C HIS A 6 7.70 -10.94 11.68
N ASP A 7 8.05 -9.85 12.39
CA ASP A 7 7.15 -9.27 13.39
C ASP A 7 5.92 -8.63 12.72
N VAL A 8 6.08 -8.00 11.56
CA VAL A 8 4.96 -7.57 10.72
C VAL A 8 4.61 -8.70 9.75
N ALA A 9 3.36 -9.15 9.78
CA ALA A 9 2.87 -10.22 8.92
C ALA A 9 2.61 -9.74 7.50
N HIS A 10 1.95 -8.59 7.36
CA HIS A 10 1.63 -7.98 6.07
C HIS A 10 1.02 -6.57 6.24
N LEU A 11 0.83 -5.89 5.11
CA LEU A 11 0.01 -4.69 4.99
C LEU A 11 -1.46 -5.10 5.16
N GLY A 12 -2.11 -4.67 6.24
CA GLY A 12 -3.46 -5.07 6.61
C GLY A 12 -4.52 -4.34 5.78
N HIS A 13 -4.68 -3.04 6.02
CA HIS A 13 -5.65 -2.22 5.29
C HIS A 13 -5.15 -0.77 5.15
N VAL A 14 -5.82 0.01 4.30
CA VAL A 14 -5.52 1.44 4.11
C VAL A 14 -6.81 2.26 4.20
N GLU A 15 -6.76 3.36 4.93
CA GLU A 15 -7.79 4.40 4.88
C GLU A 15 -7.44 5.41 3.80
N LEU A 16 -8.32 5.55 2.81
CA LEU A 16 -8.25 6.60 1.79
C LEU A 16 -9.29 7.68 2.06
N LEU A 17 -8.85 8.93 1.97
CA LEU A 17 -9.68 10.11 2.03
C LEU A 17 -10.09 10.52 0.62
N THR A 18 -11.34 10.94 0.44
CA THR A 18 -11.84 11.34 -0.87
C THR A 18 -12.82 12.51 -0.80
N PRO A 19 -12.69 13.53 -1.67
CA PRO A 19 -13.69 14.60 -1.81
C PRO A 19 -14.87 14.19 -2.72
N GLU A 20 -14.76 13.05 -3.42
CA GLU A 20 -15.76 12.56 -4.37
C GLU A 20 -16.31 11.20 -3.91
N PHE A 21 -16.84 11.17 -2.67
CA PHE A 21 -17.15 9.92 -1.96
C PHE A 21 -17.96 8.91 -2.79
N GLU A 22 -19.10 9.31 -3.37
CA GLU A 22 -19.95 8.39 -4.12
C GLU A 22 -19.28 7.86 -5.41
N LYS A 23 -18.48 8.70 -6.07
CA LYS A 23 -17.75 8.27 -7.27
C LYS A 23 -16.60 7.34 -6.92
N SER A 24 -15.89 7.62 -5.82
CA SER A 24 -14.83 6.74 -5.33
C SER A 24 -15.43 5.41 -4.84
N LEU A 25 -16.57 5.44 -4.14
CA LEU A 25 -17.28 4.23 -3.73
C LEU A 25 -17.66 3.38 -4.94
N TRP A 26 -18.27 3.99 -5.97
CA TRP A 26 -18.57 3.32 -7.24
C TRP A 26 -17.32 2.70 -7.89
N PHE A 27 -16.18 3.42 -7.90
CA PHE A 27 -14.93 2.88 -8.44
C PHE A 27 -14.54 1.58 -7.74
N PHE A 28 -14.56 1.55 -6.41
CA PHE A 28 -14.18 0.36 -5.65
C PHE A 28 -15.22 -0.76 -5.71
N THR A 29 -16.52 -0.45 -5.69
CA THR A 29 -17.57 -1.48 -5.67
C THR A 29 -17.91 -2.01 -7.05
N ASP A 30 -18.07 -1.15 -8.05
CA ASP A 30 -18.54 -1.54 -9.38
C ASP A 30 -17.38 -1.93 -10.30
N LEU A 31 -16.28 -1.14 -10.31
CA LEU A 31 -15.16 -1.46 -11.20
C LEU A 31 -14.21 -2.50 -10.59
N LEU A 32 -13.98 -2.49 -9.28
CA LEU A 32 -13.10 -3.44 -8.60
C LEU A 32 -13.88 -4.59 -7.94
N ALA A 33 -15.20 -4.58 -8.01
CA ALA A 33 -16.09 -5.58 -7.40
C ALA A 33 -15.83 -5.83 -5.90
N MET A 34 -15.34 -4.81 -5.18
CA MET A 34 -15.21 -4.88 -3.73
C MET A 34 -16.59 -4.86 -3.06
N ARG A 35 -16.68 -5.48 -1.90
CA ARG A 35 -17.92 -5.57 -1.13
C ARG A 35 -17.87 -4.66 0.09
N GLU A 36 -18.95 -3.94 0.33
CA GLU A 36 -19.13 -3.22 1.58
C GLU A 36 -19.37 -4.24 2.71
N VAL A 37 -18.61 -4.11 3.79
CA VAL A 37 -18.71 -4.98 4.99
C VAL A 37 -19.12 -4.23 6.24
N ALA A 38 -18.91 -2.92 6.30
CA ALA A 38 -19.35 -2.07 7.40
C ALA A 38 -19.45 -0.60 6.97
N ARG A 39 -20.18 0.20 7.75
CA ARG A 39 -20.18 1.67 7.71
C ARG A 39 -20.04 2.22 9.13
N ASP A 40 -19.30 3.33 9.25
CA ASP A 40 -19.20 4.08 10.50
C ASP A 40 -18.99 5.57 10.17
N GLY A 41 -19.98 6.40 10.56
CA GLY A 41 -19.97 7.83 10.25
C GLY A 41 -19.84 8.10 8.75
N ASP A 42 -18.82 8.87 8.38
CA ASP A 42 -18.52 9.26 7.00
C ASP A 42 -17.61 8.23 6.28
N SER A 43 -17.49 7.04 6.82
CA SER A 43 -16.61 6.00 6.31
C SER A 43 -17.37 4.74 5.88
N VAL A 44 -16.88 4.10 4.81
CA VAL A 44 -17.30 2.77 4.38
C VAL A 44 -16.09 1.83 4.37
N PHE A 45 -16.31 0.59 4.80
CA PHE A 45 -15.29 -0.46 4.87
C PHE A 45 -15.53 -1.45 3.73
N LEU A 46 -14.55 -1.58 2.86
CA LEU A 46 -14.62 -2.35 1.63
C LEU A 46 -13.66 -3.53 1.67
N HIS A 47 -14.13 -4.66 1.19
CA HIS A 47 -13.41 -5.93 1.19
C HIS A 47 -13.10 -6.41 -0.22
N ALA A 48 -11.83 -6.68 -0.52
CA ALA A 48 -11.38 -7.32 -1.75
C ALA A 48 -11.61 -8.85 -1.64
N TRP A 49 -11.99 -9.50 -2.74
CA TRP A 49 -12.58 -10.84 -2.73
C TRP A 49 -11.70 -11.97 -2.12
N ASP A 50 -10.38 -11.84 -2.13
CA ASP A 50 -9.45 -12.86 -1.61
C ASP A 50 -8.63 -12.35 -0.42
N ASP A 51 -9.13 -11.36 0.27
CA ASP A 51 -8.53 -10.84 1.50
C ASP A 51 -9.13 -11.56 2.72
N TYR A 52 -8.32 -11.94 3.69
CA TYR A 52 -8.78 -12.57 4.94
C TYR A 52 -8.97 -11.56 6.08
N GLU A 53 -8.56 -10.31 5.88
CA GLU A 53 -8.83 -9.21 6.82
C GLU A 53 -10.32 -8.87 6.83
N HIS A 54 -10.81 -8.26 7.90
CA HIS A 54 -12.19 -7.77 7.97
C HIS A 54 -12.50 -6.85 6.79
N HIS A 55 -11.59 -5.94 6.45
CA HIS A 55 -11.68 -5.04 5.30
C HIS A 55 -10.30 -4.76 4.70
N THR A 56 -10.29 -4.39 3.45
CA THR A 56 -9.08 -4.06 2.67
C THR A 56 -8.86 -2.55 2.61
N ILE A 57 -9.95 -1.81 2.41
CA ILE A 57 -9.98 -0.34 2.31
C ILE A 57 -11.03 0.21 3.26
N LYS A 58 -10.65 1.25 4.01
CA LYS A 58 -11.59 2.19 4.62
C LYS A 58 -11.64 3.44 3.74
N LEU A 59 -12.77 3.75 3.15
CA LEU A 59 -12.98 4.94 2.33
C LEU A 59 -13.74 5.97 3.16
N THR A 60 -13.15 7.15 3.35
CA THR A 60 -13.69 8.21 4.22
C THR A 60 -13.93 9.49 3.43
N ALA A 61 -15.12 10.07 3.56
CA ALA A 61 -15.42 11.37 2.98
C ALA A 61 -14.56 12.46 3.63
N ALA A 62 -13.89 13.27 2.81
CA ALA A 62 -12.99 14.33 3.30
C ALA A 62 -12.91 15.47 2.28
N PRO A 63 -12.48 16.67 2.68
CA PRO A 63 -12.37 17.80 1.73
C PRO A 63 -11.33 17.62 0.62
N THR A 64 -10.36 16.73 0.82
CA THR A 64 -9.27 16.43 -0.11
C THR A 64 -9.01 14.94 -0.19
N SER A 65 -8.43 14.47 -1.30
CA SER A 65 -7.84 13.14 -1.37
C SER A 65 -6.67 13.01 -0.40
N GLY A 66 -6.34 11.79 0.00
CA GLY A 66 -5.23 11.56 0.92
C GLY A 66 -5.22 10.16 1.51
N VAL A 67 -4.23 9.93 2.37
CA VAL A 67 -4.16 8.76 3.23
C VAL A 67 -4.64 9.17 4.63
N GLY A 68 -5.65 8.48 5.13
CA GLY A 68 -6.07 8.62 6.54
C GLY A 68 -5.14 7.80 7.44
N LYS A 69 -4.91 6.54 7.08
CA LYS A 69 -3.98 5.62 7.77
C LYS A 69 -3.52 4.49 6.87
N VAL A 70 -2.31 4.00 7.13
CA VAL A 70 -1.81 2.73 6.62
C VAL A 70 -1.63 1.78 7.80
N ALA A 71 -2.35 0.67 7.81
CA ALA A 71 -2.35 -0.26 8.93
C ALA A 71 -1.53 -1.52 8.62
N LEU A 72 -0.61 -1.85 9.51
CA LEU A 72 0.22 -3.05 9.45
C LEU A 72 -0.29 -4.09 10.45
N ARG A 73 -0.39 -5.35 10.04
CA ARG A 73 -0.73 -6.43 10.94
C ARG A 73 0.52 -7.11 11.50
N ALA A 74 0.62 -7.21 12.81
CA ALA A 74 1.68 -7.96 13.48
C ALA A 74 1.42 -9.47 13.36
N SER A 75 2.49 -10.27 13.40
CA SER A 75 2.41 -11.73 13.29
C SER A 75 1.96 -12.43 14.59
N SER A 76 1.98 -11.72 15.72
CA SER A 76 1.53 -12.19 17.02
C SER A 76 1.39 -11.01 17.99
N GLU A 77 0.70 -11.21 19.10
CA GLU A 77 0.65 -10.22 20.19
C GLU A 77 2.06 -9.84 20.69
N ALA A 78 2.94 -10.80 20.87
CA ALA A 78 4.31 -10.54 21.27
C ALA A 78 5.11 -9.77 20.23
N ALA A 79 4.86 -9.98 18.95
CA ALA A 79 5.45 -9.19 17.86
C ALA A 79 4.91 -7.75 17.86
N LEU A 80 3.61 -7.56 18.07
CA LEU A 80 2.99 -6.25 18.23
C LEU A 80 3.69 -5.44 19.35
N GLN A 81 3.85 -6.04 20.53
CA GLN A 81 4.49 -5.37 21.66
C GLN A 81 5.96 -4.99 21.36
N ARG A 82 6.71 -5.85 20.66
CA ARG A 82 8.09 -5.53 20.24
C ARG A 82 8.13 -4.34 19.27
N ARG A 83 7.21 -4.30 18.30
CA ARG A 83 7.16 -3.20 17.33
C ARG A 83 6.70 -1.90 17.97
N VAL A 84 5.69 -1.95 18.83
CA VAL A 84 5.26 -0.78 19.60
C VAL A 84 6.43 -0.22 20.41
N ALA A 85 7.15 -1.05 21.17
CA ALA A 85 8.32 -0.58 21.92
C ALA A 85 9.41 0.04 21.02
N ALA A 86 9.64 -0.49 19.81
CA ALA A 86 10.60 0.08 18.88
C ALA A 86 10.10 1.42 18.28
N ILE A 87 8.81 1.52 17.97
CA ILE A 87 8.17 2.76 17.50
C ILE A 87 8.22 3.84 18.59
N GLU A 88 7.90 3.51 19.83
CA GLU A 88 8.02 4.44 20.96
C GLU A 88 9.46 4.93 21.17
N ALA A 89 10.42 4.01 21.09
CA ALA A 89 11.84 4.35 21.21
C ALA A 89 12.34 5.26 20.07
N SER A 90 11.71 5.22 18.91
CA SER A 90 12.01 6.13 17.78
C SER A 90 11.43 7.55 17.97
N GLY A 91 10.52 7.75 18.95
CA GLY A 91 9.85 9.02 19.20
C GLY A 91 8.65 9.31 18.28
N HIS A 92 8.20 8.34 17.49
CA HIS A 92 7.09 8.49 16.53
C HIS A 92 5.78 7.84 17.00
N GLY A 93 5.74 7.28 18.21
CA GLY A 93 4.52 6.71 18.79
C GLY A 93 3.51 7.77 19.19
N ILE A 94 2.22 7.48 18.97
CA ILE A 94 1.10 8.34 19.37
C ILE A 94 0.35 7.71 20.53
N GLY A 95 -0.05 6.44 20.40
CA GLY A 95 -0.73 5.73 21.49
C GLY A 95 -1.73 4.69 21.04
N TRP A 96 -2.28 3.97 22.00
CA TRP A 96 -3.29 2.94 21.79
C TRP A 96 -4.67 3.55 21.58
N HIS A 97 -5.46 2.93 20.70
CA HIS A 97 -6.85 3.26 20.48
C HIS A 97 -7.66 2.00 20.11
N ASP A 98 -8.97 2.11 20.12
CA ASP A 98 -9.86 1.12 19.56
C ASP A 98 -9.69 1.12 18.02
N GLY A 99 -9.40 -0.01 17.43
CA GLY A 99 -9.19 -0.15 15.98
C GLY A 99 -10.44 0.08 15.13
N GLY A 100 -11.61 0.08 15.76
CA GLY A 100 -12.90 0.20 15.06
C GLY A 100 -13.41 -1.13 14.51
N PRO A 101 -14.33 -1.10 13.51
CA PRO A 101 -15.00 -2.30 13.02
C PRO A 101 -14.05 -3.43 12.61
N GLY A 102 -14.21 -4.59 13.25
CA GLY A 102 -13.45 -5.80 12.96
C GLY A 102 -12.03 -5.84 13.48
N LEU A 103 -11.56 -4.82 14.20
CA LEU A 103 -10.20 -4.75 14.71
C LEU A 103 -10.18 -4.74 16.24
N GLY A 104 -9.14 -5.33 16.81
CA GLY A 104 -8.83 -5.21 18.23
C GLY A 104 -8.06 -3.92 18.55
N SER A 105 -7.43 -3.90 19.73
CA SER A 105 -6.61 -2.77 20.15
C SER A 105 -5.48 -2.50 19.13
N THR A 106 -5.35 -1.24 18.74
CA THR A 106 -4.47 -0.78 17.67
C THR A 106 -3.57 0.34 18.20
N TYR A 107 -2.31 0.36 17.77
CA TYR A 107 -1.35 1.39 18.14
C TYR A 107 -1.10 2.35 17.00
N ALA A 108 -1.43 3.63 17.19
CA ALA A 108 -1.22 4.71 16.24
C ALA A 108 0.20 5.28 16.34
N PHE A 109 0.79 5.58 15.20
CA PHE A 109 2.10 6.22 15.09
C PHE A 109 2.22 6.99 13.77
N THR A 110 3.32 7.72 13.59
CA THR A 110 3.70 8.26 12.28
C THR A 110 5.08 7.75 11.91
N ASP A 111 5.42 7.82 10.64
CA ASP A 111 6.81 7.79 10.22
C ASP A 111 7.48 9.19 10.38
N PRO A 112 8.78 9.35 10.07
CA PRO A 112 9.46 10.64 10.19
C PRO A 112 8.89 11.77 9.34
N ASP A 113 8.23 11.48 8.22
CA ASP A 113 7.57 12.48 7.37
C ASP A 113 6.12 12.76 7.79
N GLY A 114 5.63 12.07 8.82
CA GLY A 114 4.30 12.28 9.39
C GLY A 114 3.19 11.47 8.69
N HIS A 115 3.50 10.47 7.86
CA HIS A 115 2.47 9.59 7.33
C HIS A 115 1.77 8.86 8.48
N PRO A 116 0.44 8.94 8.57
CA PRO A 116 -0.30 8.30 9.65
C PRO A 116 -0.34 6.78 9.43
N MET A 117 0.06 6.06 10.46
CA MET A 117 0.15 4.61 10.44
C MET A 117 -0.44 4.00 11.70
N ASP A 118 -0.93 2.79 11.56
CA ASP A 118 -1.39 1.94 12.65
C ASP A 118 -0.67 0.58 12.63
N ILE A 119 -0.53 -0.05 13.78
CA ILE A 119 -0.14 -1.44 13.89
C ILE A 119 -1.07 -2.17 14.87
N TYR A 120 -1.53 -3.36 14.50
CA TYR A 120 -2.47 -4.19 15.26
C TYR A 120 -2.13 -5.67 15.12
N TYR A 121 -2.75 -6.52 15.94
CA TYR A 121 -2.65 -7.98 15.80
C TYR A 121 -4.03 -8.62 15.62
N GLU A 122 -4.98 -8.29 16.49
CA GLU A 122 -6.31 -8.91 16.45
C GLU A 122 -7.16 -8.29 15.36
N THR A 123 -7.76 -9.15 14.54
CA THR A 123 -8.76 -8.81 13.53
C THR A 123 -9.80 -9.91 13.41
N GLU A 124 -11.03 -9.55 13.16
CA GLU A 124 -12.04 -10.51 12.73
C GLU A 124 -11.70 -10.97 11.32
N TRP A 125 -11.72 -12.29 11.13
CA TRP A 125 -11.61 -12.83 9.79
C TRP A 125 -12.87 -12.50 8.99
N HIS A 126 -12.66 -12.17 7.72
CA HIS A 126 -13.79 -11.98 6.83
C HIS A 126 -14.69 -13.22 6.78
N VAL A 127 -15.99 -13.03 7.01
CA VAL A 127 -16.99 -14.09 6.93
C VAL A 127 -17.88 -13.80 5.71
N PRO A 128 -17.79 -14.61 4.64
CA PRO A 128 -18.59 -14.39 3.45
C PRO A 128 -20.08 -14.60 3.74
N THR A 129 -20.91 -13.75 3.16
CA THR A 129 -22.36 -13.94 3.14
C THR A 129 -22.74 -15.17 2.28
N GLU A 130 -23.99 -15.59 2.32
CA GLU A 130 -24.47 -16.69 1.46
C GLU A 130 -24.21 -16.43 -0.01
N GLU A 131 -24.40 -15.18 -0.47
CA GLU A 131 -24.18 -14.77 -1.85
C GLU A 131 -22.69 -14.77 -2.23
N SER A 132 -21.83 -14.36 -1.30
CA SER A 132 -20.39 -14.29 -1.50
C SER A 132 -19.63 -15.55 -1.10
N ARG A 133 -20.33 -16.62 -0.71
CA ARG A 133 -19.73 -17.89 -0.29
C ARG A 133 -18.86 -18.47 -1.39
N PRO A 134 -17.58 -18.76 -1.13
CA PRO A 134 -16.69 -19.34 -2.11
C PRO A 134 -17.01 -20.83 -2.37
N ALA A 135 -16.69 -21.30 -3.56
CA ALA A 135 -16.75 -22.72 -3.90
C ALA A 135 -15.59 -23.52 -3.28
N LEU A 136 -14.45 -22.87 -3.04
CA LEU A 136 -13.25 -23.48 -2.47
C LEU A 136 -13.05 -23.04 -1.02
N LYS A 137 -12.61 -23.97 -0.17
CA LYS A 137 -12.43 -23.74 1.27
C LYS A 137 -11.29 -22.77 1.61
N ASN A 138 -10.37 -22.57 0.70
CA ASN A 138 -9.17 -21.72 0.83
C ASN A 138 -9.30 -20.37 0.11
N GLN A 139 -10.51 -19.90 -0.10
CA GLN A 139 -10.81 -18.56 -0.60
C GLN A 139 -11.58 -17.78 0.46
N ALA A 140 -11.27 -16.51 0.63
CA ALA A 140 -11.97 -15.62 1.56
C ALA A 140 -13.40 -15.36 1.10
N SER A 141 -13.59 -15.09 -0.20
CA SER A 141 -14.91 -14.89 -0.83
C SER A 141 -14.95 -15.52 -2.21
N ARG A 142 -16.16 -15.58 -2.76
CA ARG A 142 -16.41 -15.98 -4.14
C ARG A 142 -15.70 -15.01 -5.10
N PHE A 143 -14.97 -15.56 -6.07
CA PHE A 143 -14.42 -14.79 -7.19
C PHE A 143 -15.56 -14.05 -7.92
N PRO A 144 -15.51 -12.74 -8.07
CA PRO A 144 -16.64 -11.95 -8.56
C PRO A 144 -16.98 -12.22 -10.03
N GLY A 145 -15.98 -12.57 -10.86
CA GLY A 145 -16.14 -12.83 -12.30
C GLY A 145 -16.45 -11.59 -13.14
N VAL A 146 -16.48 -10.42 -12.53
CA VAL A 146 -16.73 -9.11 -13.14
C VAL A 146 -15.72 -8.09 -12.64
N GLY A 147 -15.55 -7.00 -13.39
CA GLY A 147 -14.64 -5.92 -12.99
C GLY A 147 -13.16 -6.27 -13.08
N VAL A 148 -12.36 -5.46 -12.42
CA VAL A 148 -10.93 -5.65 -12.29
C VAL A 148 -10.64 -6.67 -11.19
N ASN A 149 -9.75 -7.62 -11.45
CA ASN A 149 -9.36 -8.65 -10.48
C ASN A 149 -8.43 -8.08 -9.39
N ALA A 150 -8.99 -7.25 -8.50
CA ALA A 150 -8.30 -6.76 -7.31
C ALA A 150 -8.46 -7.78 -6.17
N ARG A 151 -7.44 -8.62 -5.95
CA ARG A 151 -7.52 -9.72 -4.96
C ARG A 151 -7.38 -9.24 -3.52
N ARG A 152 -6.38 -8.40 -3.25
CA ARG A 152 -6.00 -7.86 -1.95
C ARG A 152 -5.04 -6.69 -2.12
N LEU A 153 -4.75 -5.97 -1.06
CA LEU A 153 -3.63 -5.03 -1.05
C LEU A 153 -2.32 -5.74 -1.37
N ASP A 154 -1.45 -5.06 -2.10
CA ASP A 154 -0.11 -5.54 -2.38
C ASP A 154 0.95 -4.74 -1.64
N HIS A 155 1.00 -3.43 -1.86
CA HIS A 155 1.96 -2.55 -1.24
C HIS A 155 1.45 -1.11 -1.14
N VAL A 156 2.18 -0.29 -0.40
CA VAL A 156 2.00 1.15 -0.34
C VAL A 156 3.31 1.85 -0.70
N ASN A 157 3.22 2.95 -1.44
CA ASN A 157 4.34 3.83 -1.71
C ASN A 157 4.06 5.23 -1.16
N PHE A 158 4.93 5.71 -0.30
CA PHE A 158 4.90 7.07 0.22
C PHE A 158 5.90 7.96 -0.52
N LEU A 159 5.51 9.22 -0.73
CA LEU A 159 6.43 10.28 -1.13
C LEU A 159 7.12 10.82 0.12
N ALA A 160 8.44 10.77 0.15
CA ALA A 160 9.26 11.12 1.30
C ALA A 160 10.15 12.35 1.02
N ALA A 161 10.19 13.28 1.94
CA ALA A 161 11.14 14.39 1.90
C ALA A 161 12.58 13.89 2.16
N ASP A 162 12.73 12.87 3.00
CA ASP A 162 14.00 12.18 3.25
C ASP A 162 13.82 10.65 3.22
N VAL A 163 14.17 10.04 2.09
CA VAL A 163 14.08 8.58 1.91
C VAL A 163 14.98 7.82 2.87
N THR A 164 16.16 8.37 3.22
CA THR A 164 17.10 7.70 4.12
C THR A 164 16.57 7.65 5.55
N LEU A 165 16.00 8.76 6.02
CA LEU A 165 15.42 8.83 7.37
C LEU A 165 14.24 7.88 7.52
N ASN A 166 13.30 7.93 6.57
CA ASN A 166 12.14 7.05 6.56
C ASN A 166 12.53 5.58 6.36
N GLY A 167 13.55 5.32 5.53
CA GLY A 167 14.08 3.97 5.36
C GLY A 167 14.72 3.40 6.62
N SER A 168 15.45 4.20 7.39
CA SER A 168 15.97 3.79 8.70
C SER A 168 14.85 3.46 9.67
N PHE A 169 13.80 4.28 9.70
CA PHE A 169 12.61 4.01 10.52
C PHE A 169 11.94 2.67 10.11
N ALA A 170 11.73 2.45 8.81
CA ALA A 170 11.14 1.20 8.33
C ALA A 170 11.96 -0.03 8.72
N ALA A 171 13.29 0.06 8.66
CA ALA A 171 14.17 -1.04 9.04
C ALA A 171 14.22 -1.26 10.56
N GLU A 172 14.38 -0.21 11.36
CA GLU A 172 14.65 -0.30 12.79
C GLU A 172 13.36 -0.40 13.61
N ALA A 173 12.39 0.49 13.37
CA ALA A 173 11.15 0.51 14.11
C ALA A 173 10.14 -0.55 13.63
N LEU A 174 9.99 -0.74 12.31
CA LEU A 174 9.03 -1.69 11.76
C LEU A 174 9.62 -3.08 11.48
N GLY A 175 10.95 -3.23 11.44
CA GLY A 175 11.61 -4.50 11.14
C GLY A 175 11.59 -4.86 9.65
N GLY A 176 11.40 -3.88 8.78
CA GLY A 176 11.42 -4.06 7.33
C GLY A 176 12.81 -4.39 6.80
N ARG A 177 12.89 -5.27 5.81
CA ARG A 177 14.12 -5.61 5.10
C ARG A 177 14.17 -4.88 3.77
N ALA A 178 15.18 -4.02 3.57
CA ALA A 178 15.40 -3.35 2.28
C ALA A 178 15.78 -4.36 1.20
N THR A 179 15.04 -4.38 0.11
CA THR A 179 15.27 -5.31 -1.02
C THR A 179 15.94 -4.66 -2.20
N GLU A 180 15.57 -3.43 -2.50
CA GLU A 180 16.16 -2.63 -3.57
C GLU A 180 16.21 -1.16 -3.16
N GLN A 181 17.11 -0.38 -3.78
CA GLN A 181 17.19 1.05 -3.58
C GLN A 181 17.76 1.77 -4.80
N ILE A 182 17.44 3.05 -4.95
CA ILE A 182 18.03 3.93 -5.97
C ILE A 182 18.98 4.91 -5.26
N ARG A 183 20.24 4.92 -5.70
CA ARG A 183 21.21 5.93 -5.26
C ARG A 183 21.39 6.97 -6.34
N LEU A 184 21.16 8.23 -5.96
CA LEU A 184 21.35 9.39 -6.82
C LEU A 184 22.83 9.76 -6.92
N ASN A 185 23.21 10.51 -7.96
CA ASN A 185 24.56 11.03 -8.13
C ASN A 185 25.01 11.97 -6.98
N SER A 186 24.06 12.55 -6.26
CA SER A 186 24.29 13.31 -5.04
C SER A 186 24.71 12.46 -3.84
N GLY A 187 24.61 11.13 -3.93
CA GLY A 187 24.82 10.20 -2.83
C GLY A 187 23.57 9.93 -1.97
N LYS A 188 22.49 10.72 -2.13
CA LYS A 188 21.22 10.49 -1.45
C LYS A 188 20.48 9.27 -2.01
N LEU A 189 19.56 8.70 -1.24
CA LEU A 189 18.60 7.72 -1.75
C LEU A 189 17.42 8.45 -2.43
N GLY A 190 17.12 8.05 -3.65
CA GLY A 190 15.96 8.54 -4.40
C GLY A 190 14.73 7.66 -4.24
N ALA A 191 14.90 6.40 -3.83
CA ALA A 191 13.83 5.50 -3.39
C ALA A 191 14.41 4.28 -2.68
N GLN A 192 13.58 3.64 -1.84
CA GLN A 192 13.92 2.40 -1.16
C GLN A 192 12.68 1.53 -0.95
N TRP A 193 12.82 0.22 -1.22
CA TRP A 193 11.76 -0.79 -1.13
C TRP A 193 12.02 -1.73 0.04
N PHE A 194 11.00 -1.94 0.86
CA PHE A 194 11.05 -2.81 2.04
C PHE A 194 10.05 -3.94 1.95
N THR A 195 10.44 -5.11 2.43
CA THR A 195 9.54 -6.24 2.62
C THR A 195 9.46 -6.64 4.09
N PHE A 196 8.27 -7.01 4.52
CA PHE A 196 7.98 -7.70 5.78
C PHE A 196 7.73 -9.19 5.56
N THR A 197 7.51 -9.57 4.31
CA THR A 197 7.13 -10.89 3.85
C THR A 197 8.21 -11.51 2.95
N ASN A 198 7.83 -12.43 2.09
CA ASN A 198 8.68 -12.95 1.02
C ASN A 198 8.41 -12.29 -0.35
N LYS A 199 7.49 -11.34 -0.43
CA LYS A 199 7.35 -10.50 -1.64
C LYS A 199 8.59 -9.62 -1.83
N SER A 200 8.77 -9.07 -3.00
CA SER A 200 9.87 -8.16 -3.25
C SER A 200 9.73 -6.85 -2.44
N TYR A 201 8.53 -6.40 -2.13
CA TYR A 201 8.25 -5.24 -1.29
C TYR A 201 6.80 -5.20 -0.79
N ASP A 202 6.60 -4.54 0.35
CA ASP A 202 5.31 -4.23 0.99
C ASP A 202 5.18 -2.73 1.22
N LEU A 203 6.30 -2.04 1.48
CA LEU A 203 6.38 -0.60 1.77
C LEU A 203 7.49 0.03 0.94
N VAL A 204 7.22 1.21 0.38
CA VAL A 204 8.17 1.96 -0.44
C VAL A 204 8.22 3.41 0.03
N TYR A 205 9.40 3.99 0.05
CA TYR A 205 9.63 5.43 0.14
C TYR A 205 10.28 5.92 -1.15
N SER A 206 9.64 6.88 -1.80
CA SER A 206 10.15 7.55 -3.00
C SER A 206 10.36 9.03 -2.72
N GLU A 207 11.47 9.61 -3.21
CA GLU A 207 11.77 11.04 -3.03
C GLU A 207 10.64 11.92 -3.58
N ASP A 208 10.13 12.81 -2.72
CA ASP A 208 9.19 13.86 -3.13
C ASP A 208 9.95 15.07 -3.70
N TRP A 209 9.86 15.27 -5.00
CA TRP A 209 10.54 16.39 -5.66
C TRP A 209 9.94 17.76 -5.33
N THR A 210 8.75 17.79 -4.71
CA THR A 210 8.17 19.04 -4.21
C THR A 210 8.72 19.43 -2.85
N GLY A 211 9.43 18.51 -2.17
CA GLY A 211 9.93 18.71 -0.80
C GLY A 211 8.84 18.76 0.25
N SER A 212 7.64 18.29 -0.06
CA SER A 212 6.53 18.18 0.90
C SER A 212 6.67 16.92 1.76
N ASN A 213 6.04 16.93 2.94
CA ASN A 213 6.01 15.79 3.84
C ASN A 213 4.63 15.12 3.82
N GLY A 214 4.58 13.83 4.16
CA GLY A 214 3.34 13.12 4.46
C GLY A 214 2.41 12.91 3.27
N ARG A 215 2.93 12.74 2.06
CA ARG A 215 2.13 12.53 0.85
C ARG A 215 2.10 11.06 0.46
N LEU A 216 0.93 10.56 0.09
CA LEU A 216 0.80 9.25 -0.53
C LEU A 216 1.13 9.33 -2.03
N HIS A 217 2.02 8.45 -2.52
CA HIS A 217 2.22 8.25 -3.94
C HIS A 217 1.12 7.35 -4.51
N HIS A 218 0.95 6.15 -3.97
CA HIS A 218 -0.11 5.21 -4.35
C HIS A 218 -0.29 4.08 -3.33
N ILE A 219 -1.43 3.42 -3.45
CA ILE A 219 -1.64 2.06 -2.95
C ILE A 219 -1.76 1.12 -4.15
N ALA A 220 -1.38 -0.14 -3.95
CA ALA A 220 -1.42 -1.14 -5.02
C ALA A 220 -2.28 -2.34 -4.63
N PHE A 221 -3.00 -2.89 -5.64
CA PHE A 221 -3.73 -4.13 -5.53
C PHE A 221 -3.06 -5.24 -6.34
N ALA A 222 -2.98 -6.41 -5.72
CA ALA A 222 -2.51 -7.62 -6.38
C ALA A 222 -3.55 -8.16 -7.35
N THR A 223 -3.10 -8.53 -8.55
CA THR A 223 -3.85 -9.32 -9.53
C THR A 223 -3.22 -10.71 -9.67
N ASP A 224 -3.91 -11.64 -10.34
CA ASP A 224 -3.35 -12.99 -10.59
C ASP A 224 -2.33 -12.99 -11.72
N THR A 225 -2.69 -12.36 -12.83
CA THR A 225 -1.97 -12.46 -14.10
C THR A 225 -1.73 -11.09 -14.73
N ARG A 226 -0.89 -11.05 -15.76
CA ARG A 226 -0.71 -9.83 -16.57
C ARG A 226 -1.93 -9.54 -17.44
N GLU A 227 -2.65 -10.57 -17.84
CA GLU A 227 -3.89 -10.50 -18.60
C GLU A 227 -4.98 -9.79 -17.79
N ASP A 228 -5.02 -9.97 -16.46
CA ASP A 228 -5.92 -9.20 -15.60
C ASP A 228 -5.63 -7.70 -15.66
N ILE A 229 -4.36 -7.32 -15.72
CA ILE A 229 -3.94 -5.92 -15.82
C ILE A 229 -4.26 -5.32 -17.20
N LEU A 230 -4.10 -6.10 -18.28
CA LEU A 230 -4.51 -5.69 -19.62
C LEU A 230 -6.03 -5.49 -19.69
N LYS A 231 -6.80 -6.44 -19.13
CA LYS A 231 -8.26 -6.33 -19.05
C LYS A 231 -8.69 -5.13 -18.17
N ALA A 232 -7.96 -4.86 -17.10
CA ALA A 232 -8.21 -3.70 -16.25
C ALA A 232 -8.07 -2.38 -17.03
N ALA A 233 -7.07 -2.28 -17.92
CA ALA A 233 -6.89 -1.09 -18.76
C ALA A 233 -8.10 -0.88 -19.68
N ASP A 234 -8.65 -1.93 -20.30
CA ASP A 234 -9.87 -1.83 -21.13
C ASP A 234 -11.08 -1.40 -20.28
N ILE A 235 -11.25 -2.01 -19.10
CA ILE A 235 -12.36 -1.64 -18.18
C ILE A 235 -12.26 -0.17 -17.78
N PHE A 236 -11.09 0.33 -17.41
CA PHE A 236 -10.91 1.72 -17.00
C PHE A 236 -11.12 2.69 -18.16
N LEU A 237 -10.60 2.37 -19.34
CA LEU A 237 -10.80 3.16 -20.56
C LEU A 237 -12.30 3.33 -20.87
N GLU A 238 -13.05 2.22 -20.89
CA GLU A 238 -14.49 2.24 -21.20
C GLU A 238 -15.34 2.95 -20.14
N ASN A 239 -14.84 3.08 -18.92
CA ASN A 239 -15.50 3.80 -17.83
C ASN A 239 -14.95 5.20 -17.57
N GLY A 240 -14.11 5.74 -18.49
CA GLY A 240 -13.58 7.10 -18.41
C GLY A 240 -12.61 7.34 -17.25
N ILE A 241 -12.01 6.29 -16.69
CA ILE A 241 -10.99 6.41 -15.65
C ILE A 241 -9.65 6.77 -16.31
N HIS A 242 -9.00 7.80 -15.78
CA HIS A 242 -7.71 8.26 -16.31
C HIS A 242 -6.60 7.24 -16.03
N ILE A 243 -6.03 6.72 -17.11
CA ILE A 243 -4.83 5.88 -17.06
C ILE A 243 -3.60 6.80 -17.10
N GLU A 244 -2.84 6.84 -16.02
CA GLU A 244 -1.63 7.65 -15.93
C GLU A 244 -0.44 6.97 -16.61
N SER A 245 -0.26 5.66 -16.37
CA SER A 245 0.89 4.90 -16.91
C SER A 245 0.61 3.41 -16.93
N GLY A 246 1.15 2.74 -17.94
CA GLY A 246 0.96 1.30 -18.13
C GLY A 246 -0.21 0.97 -19.07
N PRO A 247 -0.52 -0.31 -19.29
CA PRO A 247 0.16 -1.51 -18.74
C PRO A 247 1.61 -1.64 -19.22
N HIS A 248 2.53 -1.90 -18.30
CA HIS A 248 3.94 -2.07 -18.61
C HIS A 248 4.67 -2.88 -17.52
N LYS A 249 5.99 -3.10 -17.68
CA LYS A 249 6.81 -3.78 -16.68
C LYS A 249 7.85 -2.83 -16.09
N HIS A 250 7.91 -2.75 -14.76
CA HIS A 250 8.99 -2.07 -14.05
C HIS A 250 10.34 -2.77 -14.29
N ALA A 251 11.42 -2.00 -14.41
CA ALA A 251 12.76 -2.53 -14.35
C ALA A 251 13.13 -2.94 -12.91
N ILE A 252 12.84 -2.06 -11.96
CA ILE A 252 12.99 -2.31 -10.53
C ILE A 252 11.81 -3.19 -10.10
N GLN A 253 12.05 -4.19 -9.23
CA GLN A 253 11.05 -5.15 -8.75
C GLN A 253 10.46 -6.10 -9.81
N GLN A 254 10.60 -5.79 -11.11
CA GLN A 254 10.09 -6.58 -12.25
C GLN A 254 8.56 -6.73 -12.28
N THR A 255 7.83 -5.95 -11.53
CA THR A 255 6.36 -5.99 -11.46
C THR A 255 5.75 -5.50 -12.76
N PHE A 256 4.74 -6.20 -13.28
CA PHE A 256 3.88 -5.71 -14.34
C PHE A 256 2.79 -4.85 -13.71
N PHE A 257 2.49 -3.67 -14.26
CA PHE A 257 1.72 -2.64 -13.58
C PHE A 257 0.78 -1.86 -14.48
N LEU A 258 -0.21 -1.22 -13.86
CA LEU A 258 -1.09 -0.21 -14.42
C LEU A 258 -1.42 0.82 -13.33
N TYR A 259 -1.19 2.10 -13.59
CA TYR A 259 -1.56 3.20 -12.70
C TYR A 259 -2.75 3.97 -13.25
N VAL A 260 -3.73 4.18 -12.37
CA VAL A 260 -4.92 4.99 -12.64
C VAL A 260 -5.16 5.97 -11.49
N TYR A 261 -5.99 6.98 -11.72
CA TYR A 261 -6.56 7.77 -10.64
C TYR A 261 -8.00 7.34 -10.38
N GLU A 262 -8.30 6.98 -9.12
CA GLU A 262 -9.70 6.86 -8.72
C GLU A 262 -10.36 8.26 -8.71
N PRO A 263 -11.68 8.36 -8.78
CA PRO A 263 -12.36 9.65 -8.96
C PRO A 263 -12.07 10.74 -7.93
N GLY A 264 -11.67 10.38 -6.71
CA GLY A 264 -11.27 11.31 -5.67
C GLY A 264 -9.86 11.87 -5.85
N GLY A 265 -9.05 11.30 -6.76
CA GLY A 265 -7.70 11.74 -7.08
C GLY A 265 -6.58 10.94 -6.42
N ASN A 266 -6.87 9.87 -5.72
CA ASN A 266 -5.84 8.95 -5.21
C ASN A 266 -5.31 8.09 -6.37
N ARG A 267 -3.98 7.93 -6.44
CA ARG A 267 -3.35 7.03 -7.42
C ARG A 267 -3.47 5.58 -6.95
N ILE A 268 -3.98 4.72 -7.80
CA ILE A 268 -4.14 3.28 -7.58
C ILE A 268 -3.29 2.52 -8.58
N GLU A 269 -2.52 1.55 -8.09
CA GLU A 269 -1.78 0.62 -8.93
C GLU A 269 -2.46 -0.76 -8.95
N PHE A 270 -2.46 -1.39 -10.11
CA PHE A 270 -2.76 -2.82 -10.26
C PHE A 270 -1.49 -3.52 -10.69
N CYS A 271 -1.06 -4.52 -9.92
CA CYS A 271 0.20 -5.17 -10.19
C CYS A 271 0.14 -6.70 -10.02
N ASN A 272 1.04 -7.37 -10.70
CA ASN A 272 1.20 -8.80 -10.51
C ASN A 272 2.27 -9.07 -9.45
N SER A 273 1.85 -9.13 -8.19
CA SER A 273 2.70 -9.20 -7.00
C SER A 273 3.57 -10.45 -6.90
N GLY A 274 3.18 -11.52 -7.60
CA GLY A 274 3.94 -12.77 -7.63
C GLY A 274 5.14 -12.76 -8.57
N ALA A 275 5.44 -11.63 -9.24
CA ALA A 275 6.51 -11.54 -10.23
C ALA A 275 7.88 -11.86 -9.65
N ARG A 276 8.11 -11.50 -8.37
CA ARG A 276 9.37 -11.74 -7.68
C ARG A 276 9.18 -12.04 -6.21
N MET A 277 9.79 -13.15 -5.78
CA MET A 277 9.87 -13.56 -4.38
C MET A 277 11.30 -13.46 -3.88
N ILE A 278 11.48 -12.94 -2.68
CA ILE A 278 12.77 -12.87 -1.99
C ILE A 278 12.90 -14.08 -1.08
N LEU A 279 13.44 -15.16 -1.62
CA LEU A 279 13.57 -16.43 -0.90
C LEU A 279 14.95 -16.62 -0.25
N ALA A 280 15.93 -15.79 -0.63
CA ALA A 280 17.27 -15.84 -0.05
C ALA A 280 17.26 -15.17 1.34
N PRO A 281 17.60 -15.87 2.44
CA PRO A 281 17.61 -15.28 3.79
C PRO A 281 18.73 -14.24 3.94
N ASP A 282 19.77 -14.32 3.14
CA ASP A 282 20.91 -13.42 3.08
C ASP A 282 20.85 -12.43 1.91
N TRP A 283 19.62 -12.11 1.44
CA TRP A 283 19.40 -11.16 0.36
C TRP A 283 20.16 -9.84 0.61
N LYS A 284 20.95 -9.44 -0.36
CA LYS A 284 21.61 -8.14 -0.34
C LYS A 284 20.79 -7.13 -1.12
N THR A 285 20.57 -5.96 -0.52
CA THR A 285 19.84 -4.87 -1.18
C THR A 285 20.48 -4.57 -2.54
N VAL A 286 19.67 -4.66 -3.60
CA VAL A 286 20.10 -4.29 -4.95
C VAL A 286 20.15 -2.78 -5.05
N GLU A 287 21.31 -2.24 -5.42
CA GLU A 287 21.46 -0.80 -5.63
C GLU A 287 21.40 -0.46 -7.12
N TRP A 288 20.45 0.41 -7.46
CA TRP A 288 20.27 1.00 -8.78
C TRP A 288 20.90 2.39 -8.78
N THR A 289 21.59 2.75 -9.86
CA THR A 289 22.09 4.11 -10.04
C THR A 289 21.03 5.04 -10.61
N GLU A 290 21.29 6.35 -10.55
CA GLU A 290 20.45 7.34 -11.22
C GLU A 290 20.36 7.10 -12.74
N ALA A 291 21.46 6.65 -13.36
CA ALA A 291 21.49 6.28 -14.77
C ALA A 291 20.60 5.06 -15.08
N ASP A 292 20.49 4.08 -14.16
CA ASP A 292 19.56 2.96 -14.29
C ASP A 292 18.11 3.41 -14.12
N ARG A 293 17.84 4.32 -13.17
CA ARG A 293 16.54 4.96 -13.00
C ARG A 293 16.08 5.67 -14.27
N ALA A 294 16.99 6.37 -14.96
CA ALA A 294 16.69 7.07 -16.21
C ALA A 294 16.25 6.13 -17.35
N LYS A 295 16.62 4.85 -17.31
CA LYS A 295 16.12 3.83 -18.25
C LYS A 295 14.63 3.51 -18.02
N GLY A 296 14.10 3.81 -16.83
CA GLY A 296 12.68 3.74 -16.49
C GLY A 296 12.14 2.31 -16.47
N GLN A 297 11.30 2.01 -17.43
CA GLN A 297 10.63 0.72 -17.49
C GLN A 297 11.44 -0.32 -18.27
N ALA A 298 11.22 -1.61 -17.96
CA ALA A 298 12.05 -2.71 -18.47
C ALA A 298 12.10 -2.82 -20.01
N TRP A 299 11.05 -2.36 -20.70
CA TRP A 299 10.94 -2.47 -22.17
C TRP A 299 11.15 -1.11 -22.89
N GLY A 300 11.97 -0.23 -22.30
CA GLY A 300 12.46 0.99 -22.96
C GLY A 300 11.58 2.22 -22.80
N MET A 301 10.47 2.16 -22.08
CA MET A 301 9.70 3.36 -21.72
C MET A 301 10.38 4.10 -20.57
N LYS A 302 10.28 5.43 -20.59
CA LYS A 302 10.77 6.28 -19.50
C LYS A 302 9.70 6.39 -18.41
N THR A 303 10.15 6.57 -17.17
CA THR A 303 9.26 7.00 -16.08
C THR A 303 8.76 8.41 -16.39
N ILE A 304 7.46 8.63 -16.24
CA ILE A 304 6.82 9.92 -16.47
C ILE A 304 7.07 10.88 -15.30
N GLU A 305 7.05 12.19 -15.58
CA GLU A 305 7.38 13.22 -14.59
C GLU A 305 6.41 13.23 -13.40
N SER A 306 5.12 12.97 -13.65
CA SER A 306 4.09 12.95 -12.61
C SER A 306 4.36 11.91 -11.51
N PHE A 307 5.16 10.87 -11.80
CA PHE A 307 5.59 9.89 -10.80
C PHE A 307 6.42 10.50 -9.66
N HIS A 308 7.07 11.62 -9.91
CA HIS A 308 7.93 12.28 -8.93
C HIS A 308 7.31 13.55 -8.33
N THR A 309 6.24 14.05 -8.94
CA THR A 309 5.65 15.35 -8.60
C THR A 309 4.21 15.26 -8.14
N HIS A 310 3.45 14.24 -8.59
CA HIS A 310 2.06 14.07 -8.20
C HIS A 310 1.91 13.05 -7.06
N GLY A 311 1.21 13.47 -6.03
CA GLY A 311 0.78 12.67 -4.90
C GLY A 311 -0.42 13.33 -4.25
N THR A 312 -0.98 12.71 -3.22
CA THR A 312 -2.05 13.34 -2.43
C THR A 312 -1.54 14.60 -1.75
N PRO A 313 -2.42 15.53 -1.34
CA PRO A 313 -2.03 16.63 -0.47
C PRO A 313 -1.32 16.11 0.79
N PRO A 314 -0.39 16.89 1.37
CA PRO A 314 0.25 16.55 2.64
C PRO A 314 -0.80 16.36 3.73
N VAL A 315 -0.66 15.33 4.57
CA VAL A 315 -1.49 15.20 5.77
C VAL A 315 -1.14 16.31 6.75
N ALA A 316 -2.16 16.87 7.41
CA ALA A 316 -1.95 17.81 8.50
C ALA A 316 -1.31 17.05 9.66
N VAL A 317 -0.04 17.32 9.97
CA VAL A 317 0.60 16.81 11.17
C VAL A 317 -0.02 17.54 12.35
N PRO A 318 -0.59 16.85 13.37
CA PRO A 318 -1.02 17.52 14.59
C PRO A 318 0.15 18.30 15.18
N ALA A 319 -0.05 19.58 15.51
CA ALA A 319 0.96 20.34 16.24
C ALA A 319 1.19 19.63 17.60
N HIS A 320 2.41 19.18 17.86
CA HIS A 320 2.84 18.59 19.13
C HIS A 320 2.88 19.64 20.24
#